data_5c8934cb6c1c1289937a333ea3e3d289
#
_entry.id   5c8934cb6c1c1289937a333ea3e3d289
#
_cell.length_a   1.000
_cell.length_b   1.000
_cell.length_c   1.000
_cell.angle_alpha   90.00
_cell.angle_beta   90.00
_cell.angle_gamma   90.00
#
_symmetry.space_group_name_H-M   'P 1'
#
loop_
_entity.id
_entity.type
_entity.pdbx_description
1 polymer ?
#
loop_
_entity_poly.entity_id
_entity_poly.type
_entity_poly.pdbx_seq_one_letter_code
_entity_poly.pdbx_strand_id
1 'polypeptide(L)'
;EYLKEHVDAQTACVLIQHPNYYGNLEEAAEIGEITHVAGAKYVMNVNPISLGVVKTPAEYGADVAVGEGQPLGLSIAFGGPYLGFMAATQKMMRNLPGRIVGQTEDHNGKKGYVLTLQAREQHIRREKASSNICSNQALCALAVGVYLATMGNEGIKKAATLSTSKAHYLSAELAKVGYQTENKGEFFHEFVTVSDV
;
A
#
# COMPACT_ATOMS: atom_id res chain seq x y z
N GLU A 1 -22.18 4.02 7.60
CA GLU A 1 -22.95 5.15 8.17
C GLU A 1 -22.02 6.23 8.74
N TYR A 2 -21.10 5.92 9.66
CA TYR A 2 -20.20 6.90 10.28
C TYR A 2 -19.49 7.80 9.25
N LEU A 3 -18.92 7.24 8.18
CA LEU A 3 -18.25 8.03 7.15
C LEU A 3 -19.21 8.98 6.41
N LYS A 4 -20.43 8.55 6.13
CA LYS A 4 -21.44 9.39 5.46
C LYS A 4 -21.83 10.62 6.27
N GLU A 5 -21.71 10.54 7.58
CA GLU A 5 -22.03 11.65 8.50
C GLU A 5 -20.85 12.60 8.74
N HIS A 6 -19.61 12.13 8.55
CA HIS A 6 -18.39 12.87 8.95
C HIS A 6 -17.51 13.30 7.77
N VAL A 7 -17.74 12.77 6.57
CA VAL A 7 -16.99 13.14 5.37
C VAL A 7 -17.80 14.18 4.57
N ASP A 8 -17.23 15.36 4.42
CA ASP A 8 -17.89 16.51 3.80
C ASP A 8 -16.94 17.28 2.84
N ALA A 9 -17.41 18.41 2.33
CA ALA A 9 -16.63 19.26 1.41
C ALA A 9 -15.37 19.91 2.04
N GLN A 10 -15.19 19.84 3.35
CA GLN A 10 -13.99 20.31 4.06
C GLN A 10 -12.99 19.18 4.31
N THR A 11 -13.37 17.94 4.01
CA THR A 11 -12.51 16.76 4.16
C THR A 11 -11.46 16.74 3.05
N ALA A 12 -10.18 16.78 3.40
CA ALA A 12 -9.08 16.73 2.44
C ALA A 12 -8.88 15.32 1.88
N CYS A 13 -8.90 14.31 2.75
CA CYS A 13 -8.74 12.91 2.34
C CYS A 13 -9.37 11.97 3.38
N VAL A 14 -9.69 10.76 2.91
CA VAL A 14 -9.97 9.59 3.75
C VAL A 14 -8.86 8.57 3.52
N LEU A 15 -8.22 8.15 4.60
CA LEU A 15 -7.18 7.11 4.56
C LEU A 15 -7.70 5.87 5.26
N ILE A 16 -7.62 4.73 4.58
CA ILE A 16 -7.88 3.42 5.19
C ILE A 16 -6.66 2.52 5.07
N GLN A 17 -6.56 1.56 5.97
CA GLN A 17 -5.68 0.41 5.83
C GLN A 17 -6.51 -0.80 5.37
N HIS A 18 -6.02 -1.50 4.33
CA HIS A 18 -6.72 -2.64 3.75
C HIS A 18 -5.72 -3.75 3.35
N PRO A 19 -5.71 -4.93 4.00
CA PRO A 19 -6.48 -5.27 5.21
C PRO A 19 -6.19 -4.35 6.39
N ASN A 20 -7.15 -4.19 7.31
CA ASN A 20 -6.99 -3.32 8.47
C ASN A 20 -6.10 -3.94 9.56
N TYR A 21 -5.88 -3.23 10.68
CA TYR A 21 -5.04 -3.69 11.80
C TYR A 21 -5.49 -5.04 12.40
N TYR A 22 -6.78 -5.34 12.34
CA TYR A 22 -7.34 -6.60 12.84
C TYR A 22 -7.39 -7.71 11.78
N GLY A 23 -6.83 -7.45 10.61
CA GLY A 23 -6.80 -8.36 9.46
C GLY A 23 -8.05 -8.33 8.58
N ASN A 24 -9.09 -7.58 8.94
CA ASN A 24 -10.34 -7.53 8.19
C ASN A 24 -10.18 -6.81 6.85
N LEU A 25 -10.92 -7.27 5.86
CA LEU A 25 -11.12 -6.56 4.61
C LEU A 25 -12.23 -5.52 4.80
N GLU A 26 -11.90 -4.26 4.51
CA GLU A 26 -12.85 -3.15 4.58
C GLU A 26 -13.74 -3.09 3.34
N GLU A 27 -14.90 -2.44 3.45
CA GLU A 27 -15.77 -2.13 2.31
C GLU A 27 -15.16 -1.01 1.44
N ALA A 28 -13.95 -1.30 0.92
CA ALA A 28 -13.07 -0.32 0.30
C ALA A 28 -13.70 0.40 -0.91
N ALA A 29 -14.58 -0.27 -1.65
CA ALA A 29 -15.29 0.33 -2.78
C ALA A 29 -16.30 1.39 -2.31
N GLU A 30 -17.15 1.07 -1.33
CA GLU A 30 -18.14 2.00 -0.78
C GLU A 30 -17.47 3.19 -0.11
N ILE A 31 -16.37 2.95 0.62
CA ILE A 31 -15.58 4.03 1.24
C ILE A 31 -15.02 4.98 0.19
N GLY A 32 -14.51 4.44 -0.91
CA GLY A 32 -14.01 5.24 -2.04
C GLY A 32 -15.11 6.11 -2.67
N GLU A 33 -16.30 5.54 -2.89
CA GLU A 33 -17.45 6.27 -3.42
C GLU A 33 -17.88 7.42 -2.50
N ILE A 34 -18.04 7.16 -1.20
CA ILE A 34 -18.39 8.21 -0.21
C ILE A 34 -17.35 9.33 -0.22
N THR A 35 -16.07 8.96 -0.25
CA THR A 35 -14.95 9.90 -0.26
C THR A 35 -15.00 10.82 -1.48
N HIS A 36 -15.20 10.24 -2.65
CA HIS A 36 -15.22 11.01 -3.90
C HIS A 36 -16.47 11.88 -4.05
N VAL A 37 -17.62 11.44 -3.54
CA VAL A 37 -18.86 12.26 -3.53
C VAL A 37 -18.66 13.55 -2.73
N ALA A 38 -17.89 13.51 -1.64
CA ALA A 38 -17.53 14.69 -0.85
C ALA A 38 -16.42 15.55 -1.50
N GLY A 39 -15.79 15.09 -2.59
CA GLY A 39 -14.67 15.77 -3.24
C GLY A 39 -13.31 15.52 -2.59
N ALA A 40 -13.25 14.67 -1.57
CA ALA A 40 -12.02 14.30 -0.85
C ALA A 40 -11.16 13.31 -1.65
N LYS A 41 -9.89 13.15 -1.24
CA LYS A 41 -8.97 12.18 -1.81
C LYS A 41 -9.05 10.84 -1.09
N TYR A 42 -9.10 9.76 -1.85
CA TYR A 42 -9.09 8.41 -1.29
C TYR A 42 -7.68 7.86 -1.27
N VAL A 43 -7.19 7.52 -0.07
CA VAL A 43 -5.84 7.00 0.17
C VAL A 43 -5.96 5.61 0.79
N MET A 44 -5.27 4.63 0.20
CA MET A 44 -5.23 3.26 0.72
C MET A 44 -3.82 2.90 1.19
N ASN A 45 -3.70 2.45 2.43
CA ASN A 45 -2.52 1.76 2.94
C ASN A 45 -2.72 0.26 2.78
N VAL A 46 -1.85 -0.41 2.04
CA VAL A 46 -2.04 -1.80 1.62
C VAL A 46 -0.87 -2.71 2.01
N ASN A 47 -1.19 -3.95 2.35
CA ASN A 47 -0.20 -5.02 2.38
C ASN A 47 0.06 -5.48 0.94
N PRO A 48 1.29 -5.36 0.40
CA PRO A 48 1.55 -5.65 -1.00
C PRO A 48 1.33 -7.13 -1.39
N ILE A 49 1.45 -8.06 -0.44
CA ILE A 49 1.16 -9.48 -0.71
C ILE A 49 -0.34 -9.71 -0.90
N SER A 50 -1.20 -9.01 -0.14
CA SER A 50 -2.65 -9.16 -0.26
C SER A 50 -3.17 -8.88 -1.67
N LEU A 51 -2.49 -7.99 -2.41
CA LEU A 51 -2.84 -7.61 -3.79
C LEU A 51 -2.78 -8.79 -4.78
N GLY A 52 -2.22 -9.92 -4.37
CA GLY A 52 -2.29 -11.16 -5.15
C GLY A 52 -3.65 -11.86 -5.15
N VAL A 53 -4.55 -11.49 -4.22
CA VAL A 53 -5.90 -12.10 -4.06
C VAL A 53 -7.02 -11.11 -3.85
N VAL A 54 -6.73 -9.88 -3.43
CA VAL A 54 -7.75 -8.79 -3.34
C VAL A 54 -7.58 -7.83 -4.51
N LYS A 55 -8.62 -7.03 -4.77
CA LYS A 55 -8.56 -5.97 -5.79
C LYS A 55 -7.46 -4.97 -5.47
N THR A 56 -6.88 -4.39 -6.50
CA THR A 56 -5.87 -3.33 -6.37
C THR A 56 -6.50 -2.01 -5.90
N PRO A 57 -5.71 -1.11 -5.28
CA PRO A 57 -6.19 0.23 -4.92
C PRO A 57 -6.82 0.99 -6.10
N ALA A 58 -6.28 0.83 -7.30
CA ALA A 58 -6.82 1.46 -8.51
C ALA A 58 -8.23 0.94 -8.86
N GLU A 59 -8.49 -0.36 -8.68
CA GLU A 59 -9.82 -0.95 -8.89
C GLU A 59 -10.84 -0.52 -7.82
N TYR A 60 -10.37 -0.11 -6.65
CA TYR A 60 -11.18 0.53 -5.60
C TYR A 60 -11.30 2.06 -5.77
N GLY A 61 -10.69 2.63 -6.83
CA GLY A 61 -10.75 4.06 -7.11
C GLY A 61 -9.80 4.92 -6.28
N ALA A 62 -8.79 4.36 -5.61
CA ALA A 62 -7.85 5.14 -4.80
C ALA A 62 -7.08 6.17 -5.64
N ASP A 63 -6.97 7.40 -5.13
CA ASP A 63 -6.12 8.45 -5.69
C ASP A 63 -4.63 8.19 -5.39
N VAL A 64 -4.36 7.64 -4.20
CA VAL A 64 -3.01 7.32 -3.71
C VAL A 64 -3.03 5.98 -3.00
N ALA A 65 -2.05 5.16 -3.26
CA ALA A 65 -1.75 3.94 -2.51
C ALA A 65 -0.40 4.06 -1.84
N VAL A 66 -0.32 3.66 -0.58
CA VAL A 66 0.91 3.59 0.20
C VAL A 66 1.03 2.22 0.84
N GLY A 67 2.22 1.86 1.27
CA GLY A 67 2.43 0.62 1.99
C GLY A 67 3.88 0.40 2.35
N GLU A 68 4.14 -0.73 2.99
CA GLU A 68 5.46 -1.18 3.39
C GLU A 68 5.88 -2.39 2.55
N GLY A 69 7.06 -2.31 1.94
CA GLY A 69 7.61 -3.33 1.06
C GLY A 69 8.37 -4.45 1.78
N GLN A 70 8.48 -4.43 3.11
CA GLN A 70 9.19 -5.47 3.87
C GLN A 70 8.70 -6.88 3.52
N PRO A 71 7.38 -7.16 3.36
CA PRO A 71 6.90 -8.50 3.00
C PRO A 71 7.38 -8.99 1.62
N LEU A 72 7.92 -8.12 0.79
CA LEU A 72 8.44 -8.44 -0.55
C LEU A 72 9.90 -8.89 -0.50
N GLY A 73 10.23 -9.84 0.39
CA GLY A 73 11.53 -10.50 0.44
C GLY A 73 12.59 -9.82 1.31
N LEU A 74 12.24 -8.80 2.10
CA LEU A 74 13.15 -8.25 3.10
C LEU A 74 13.02 -9.00 4.43
N SER A 75 14.15 -9.26 5.08
CA SER A 75 14.16 -9.86 6.41
C SER A 75 13.61 -8.89 7.47
N ILE A 76 13.08 -9.45 8.57
CA ILE A 76 12.70 -8.65 9.74
C ILE A 76 13.98 -8.10 10.38
N ALA A 77 14.07 -6.79 10.48
CA ALA A 77 15.28 -6.08 10.93
C ALA A 77 15.10 -5.33 12.25
N PHE A 78 14.03 -5.58 13.00
CA PHE A 78 13.78 -5.04 14.35
C PHE A 78 14.00 -3.52 14.44
N GLY A 79 13.43 -2.75 13.50
CA GLY A 79 13.63 -1.31 13.39
C GLY A 79 14.76 -0.87 12.46
N GLY A 80 15.38 -1.80 11.74
CA GLY A 80 16.30 -1.51 10.65
C GLY A 80 15.60 -0.94 9.41
N PRO A 81 16.32 -0.78 8.31
CA PRO A 81 15.75 -0.17 7.10
C PRO A 81 14.71 -1.09 6.47
N TYR A 82 13.55 -0.54 6.22
CA TYR A 82 12.47 -1.13 5.43
C TYR A 82 12.25 -0.35 4.15
N LEU A 83 11.12 -0.53 3.47
CA LEU A 83 10.86 0.09 2.19
C LEU A 83 9.43 0.60 2.10
N GLY A 84 9.19 1.85 2.48
CA GLY A 84 7.94 2.51 2.17
C GLY A 84 7.78 2.70 0.65
N PHE A 85 6.60 2.43 0.12
CA PHE A 85 6.28 2.72 -1.27
C PHE A 85 5.05 3.62 -1.37
N MET A 86 4.96 4.34 -2.47
CA MET A 86 3.84 5.19 -2.80
C MET A 86 3.54 5.11 -4.30
N ALA A 87 2.28 4.95 -4.65
CA ALA A 87 1.76 5.07 -6.00
C ALA A 87 0.60 6.07 -6.01
N ALA A 88 0.42 6.78 -7.11
CA ALA A 88 -0.65 7.75 -7.23
C ALA A 88 -1.19 7.79 -8.67
N THR A 89 -2.41 8.29 -8.82
CA THR A 89 -2.96 8.58 -10.14
C THR A 89 -2.14 9.64 -10.86
N GLN A 90 -2.20 9.66 -12.19
CA GLN A 90 -1.49 10.66 -12.99
C GLN A 90 -1.86 12.11 -12.60
N LYS A 91 -3.09 12.35 -12.16
CA LYS A 91 -3.54 13.66 -11.67
C LYS A 91 -2.78 14.11 -10.42
N MET A 92 -2.38 13.15 -9.57
CA MET A 92 -1.64 13.41 -8.32
C MET A 92 -0.11 13.43 -8.50
N MET A 93 0.42 13.08 -9.68
CA MET A 93 1.85 12.93 -9.94
C MET A 93 2.69 14.15 -9.50
N ARG A 94 2.19 15.37 -9.72
CA ARG A 94 2.90 16.60 -9.34
C ARG A 94 2.89 16.87 -7.82
N ASN A 95 2.02 16.19 -7.08
CA ASN A 95 1.90 16.30 -5.63
C ASN A 95 2.72 15.24 -4.89
N LEU A 96 3.20 14.20 -5.60
CA LEU A 96 4.06 13.19 -4.98
C LEU A 96 5.33 13.82 -4.41
N PRO A 97 5.75 13.44 -3.20
CA PRO A 97 7.05 13.82 -2.67
C PRO A 97 8.17 13.08 -3.43
N GLY A 98 9.39 13.61 -3.35
CA GLY A 98 10.56 13.01 -3.95
C GLY A 98 10.71 13.30 -5.45
N ARG A 99 11.71 12.69 -6.04
CA ARG A 99 12.08 12.83 -7.46
C ARG A 99 11.47 11.70 -8.27
N ILE A 100 11.07 11.98 -9.49
CA ILE A 100 10.55 10.97 -10.43
C ILE A 100 11.57 10.80 -11.55
N VAL A 101 11.95 9.56 -11.82
CA VAL A 101 12.83 9.20 -12.93
C VAL A 101 11.99 9.07 -14.20
N GLY A 102 12.32 9.83 -15.22
CA GLY A 102 11.74 9.75 -16.55
C GLY A 102 12.63 8.94 -17.49
N GLN A 103 12.01 8.15 -18.37
CA GLN A 103 12.71 7.52 -19.47
C GLN A 103 12.78 8.48 -20.66
N THR A 104 13.93 8.54 -21.31
CA THR A 104 14.19 9.35 -22.50
C THR A 104 15.15 8.63 -23.44
N GLU A 105 15.49 9.26 -24.54
CA GLU A 105 16.54 8.79 -25.46
C GLU A 105 17.64 9.84 -25.56
N ASP A 106 18.87 9.38 -25.73
CA ASP A 106 20.00 10.26 -26.03
C ASP A 106 20.01 10.67 -27.52
N HIS A 107 20.98 11.49 -27.91
CA HIS A 107 21.10 11.98 -29.29
C HIS A 107 21.37 10.87 -30.32
N ASN A 108 21.73 9.66 -29.88
CA ASN A 108 21.94 8.50 -30.76
C ASN A 108 20.74 7.56 -30.74
N GLY A 109 19.61 7.94 -30.08
CA GLY A 109 18.42 7.09 -29.92
C GLY A 109 18.59 5.98 -28.87
N LYS A 110 19.64 6.03 -28.03
CA LYS A 110 19.85 5.07 -26.97
C LYS A 110 19.02 5.45 -25.76
N LYS A 111 18.29 4.45 -25.22
CA LYS A 111 17.48 4.59 -24.01
C LYS A 111 18.33 5.10 -22.83
N GLY A 112 17.83 6.14 -22.18
CA GLY A 112 18.43 6.75 -21.00
C GLY A 112 17.40 7.08 -19.95
N TYR A 113 17.86 7.53 -18.77
CA TYR A 113 17.01 7.93 -17.67
C TYR A 113 17.46 9.25 -17.09
N VAL A 114 16.50 10.11 -16.76
CA VAL A 114 16.75 11.44 -16.19
C VAL A 114 15.87 11.69 -14.98
N LEU A 115 16.38 12.48 -14.04
CA LEU A 115 15.57 12.96 -12.93
C LEU A 115 14.61 14.05 -13.42
N THR A 116 13.33 13.90 -13.11
CA THR A 116 12.28 14.86 -13.45
C THR A 116 11.60 15.40 -12.20
N LEU A 117 10.78 16.44 -12.37
CA LEU A 117 9.98 17.08 -11.31
C LEU A 117 10.79 17.49 -10.07
N GLN A 118 12.06 17.86 -10.26
CA GLN A 118 12.98 18.24 -9.18
C GLN A 118 12.71 19.64 -8.60
N ALA A 119 12.01 20.51 -9.33
CA ALA A 119 11.84 21.93 -8.95
C ALA A 119 11.18 22.15 -7.59
N ARG A 120 10.54 21.13 -6.99
CA ARG A 120 9.91 21.16 -5.68
C ARG A 120 10.81 20.64 -4.54
N GLU A 121 12.01 20.18 -4.88
CA GLU A 121 12.94 19.57 -3.95
C GLU A 121 13.73 20.63 -3.14
N GLN A 122 14.18 20.22 -1.94
CA GLN A 122 14.86 21.08 -0.98
C GLN A 122 16.14 21.73 -1.56
N HIS A 123 16.92 21.02 -2.36
CA HIS A 123 18.15 21.53 -2.95
C HIS A 123 17.93 22.64 -3.99
N ILE A 124 16.68 22.79 -4.49
CA ILE A 124 16.28 23.85 -5.42
C ILE A 124 15.46 24.92 -4.69
N ARG A 125 14.41 24.53 -3.99
CA ARG A 125 13.43 25.44 -3.38
C ARG A 125 13.79 25.86 -1.96
N ARG A 126 14.73 25.19 -1.30
CA ARG A 126 15.17 25.44 0.06
C ARG A 126 13.97 25.43 1.03
N GLU A 127 13.73 26.52 1.75
CA GLU A 127 12.61 26.67 2.71
C GLU A 127 11.21 26.59 2.07
N LYS A 128 11.13 26.77 0.75
CA LYS A 128 9.87 26.69 -0.02
C LYS A 128 9.64 25.32 -0.65
N ALA A 129 10.44 24.33 -0.29
CA ALA A 129 10.27 22.97 -0.81
C ALA A 129 8.95 22.37 -0.32
N SER A 130 8.25 21.71 -1.21
CA SER A 130 7.03 20.94 -0.84
C SER A 130 7.34 19.59 -0.24
N SER A 131 8.60 19.13 -0.29
CA SER A 131 9.08 17.89 0.32
C SER A 131 10.50 18.08 0.84
N ASN A 132 10.76 17.52 2.03
CA ASN A 132 12.08 17.47 2.67
C ASN A 132 12.69 16.05 2.62
N ILE A 133 12.20 15.19 1.73
CA ILE A 133 12.76 13.85 1.53
C ILE A 133 14.19 14.01 1.00
N CYS A 134 15.16 13.52 1.77
CA CYS A 134 16.59 13.60 1.47
C CYS A 134 17.19 12.24 1.18
N SER A 135 16.92 11.25 2.03
CA SER A 135 17.44 9.89 1.93
C SER A 135 16.36 8.92 1.48
N ASN A 136 16.79 7.79 0.96
CA ASN A 136 15.89 6.71 0.55
C ASN A 136 16.50 5.34 0.89
N GLN A 137 15.74 4.28 0.70
CA GLN A 137 16.14 2.89 0.93
C GLN A 137 16.43 2.19 -0.41
N ALA A 138 17.32 2.75 -1.22
CA ALA A 138 17.62 2.25 -2.56
C ALA A 138 18.06 0.78 -2.58
N LEU A 139 18.85 0.33 -1.60
CA LEU A 139 19.27 -1.07 -1.48
C LEU A 139 18.07 -1.99 -1.21
N CYS A 140 17.16 -1.60 -0.30
CA CYS A 140 15.93 -2.34 -0.05
C CYS A 140 15.04 -2.38 -1.30
N ALA A 141 14.95 -1.26 -2.02
CA ALA A 141 14.20 -1.20 -3.28
C ALA A 141 14.78 -2.15 -4.34
N LEU A 142 16.12 -2.24 -4.45
CA LEU A 142 16.78 -3.18 -5.33
C LEU A 142 16.47 -4.63 -4.93
N ALA A 143 16.58 -4.97 -3.65
CA ALA A 143 16.27 -6.32 -3.15
C ALA A 143 14.81 -6.71 -3.43
N VAL A 144 13.87 -5.81 -3.18
CA VAL A 144 12.44 -5.99 -3.52
C VAL A 144 12.24 -6.13 -5.02
N GLY A 145 12.96 -5.35 -5.84
CA GLY A 145 12.91 -5.49 -7.30
C GLY A 145 13.36 -6.86 -7.79
N VAL A 146 14.44 -7.41 -7.21
CA VAL A 146 14.92 -8.78 -7.51
C VAL A 146 13.90 -9.82 -7.05
N TYR A 147 13.33 -9.66 -5.84
CA TYR A 147 12.28 -10.55 -5.34
C TYR A 147 11.08 -10.59 -6.27
N LEU A 148 10.55 -9.42 -6.67
CA LEU A 148 9.40 -9.31 -7.56
C LEU A 148 9.69 -9.91 -8.95
N ALA A 149 10.89 -9.69 -9.49
CA ALA A 149 11.30 -10.27 -10.77
C ALA A 149 11.42 -11.80 -10.70
N THR A 150 11.88 -12.33 -9.57
CA THR A 150 12.03 -13.78 -9.35
C THR A 150 10.68 -14.47 -9.14
N MET A 151 9.81 -13.87 -8.31
CA MET A 151 8.50 -14.42 -8.00
C MET A 151 7.54 -14.33 -9.20
N GLY A 152 7.60 -13.22 -9.92
CA GLY A 152 6.66 -12.91 -10.99
C GLY A 152 5.22 -12.84 -10.48
N ASN A 153 4.29 -12.67 -11.39
CA ASN A 153 2.85 -12.57 -11.07
C ASN A 153 2.34 -13.84 -10.37
N GLU A 154 2.66 -15.00 -10.90
CA GLU A 154 2.20 -16.28 -10.36
C GLU A 154 2.76 -16.57 -8.96
N GLY A 155 4.02 -16.19 -8.70
CA GLY A 155 4.64 -16.36 -7.39
C GLY A 155 3.98 -15.50 -6.32
N ILE A 156 3.71 -14.23 -6.61
CA ILE A 156 3.02 -13.33 -5.67
C ILE A 156 1.58 -13.82 -5.41
N LYS A 157 0.85 -14.18 -6.45
CA LYS A 157 -0.49 -14.76 -6.31
C LYS A 157 -0.50 -16.03 -5.46
N LYS A 158 0.47 -16.93 -5.69
CA LYS A 158 0.62 -18.15 -4.91
C LYS A 158 0.94 -17.85 -3.44
N ALA A 159 1.84 -16.90 -3.17
CA ALA A 159 2.17 -16.48 -1.81
C ALA A 159 0.94 -15.94 -1.08
N ALA A 160 0.18 -15.05 -1.73
CA ALA A 160 -1.07 -14.51 -1.18
C ALA A 160 -2.11 -15.60 -0.90
N THR A 161 -2.34 -16.49 -1.88
CA THR A 161 -3.31 -17.59 -1.75
C THR A 161 -2.93 -18.54 -0.60
N LEU A 162 -1.64 -18.89 -0.48
CA LEU A 162 -1.18 -19.74 0.63
C LEU A 162 -1.28 -19.06 1.98
N SER A 163 -1.01 -17.74 2.04
CA SER A 163 -1.13 -16.97 3.28
C SER A 163 -2.56 -16.96 3.79
N THR A 164 -3.51 -16.60 2.95
CA THR A 164 -4.93 -16.55 3.34
C THR A 164 -5.48 -17.96 3.65
N SER A 165 -5.18 -18.97 2.81
CA SER A 165 -5.65 -20.33 3.03
C SER A 165 -5.18 -20.91 4.37
N LYS A 166 -3.90 -20.71 4.72
CA LYS A 166 -3.36 -21.20 5.99
C LYS A 166 -3.92 -20.45 7.21
N ALA A 167 -4.15 -19.16 7.10
CA ALA A 167 -4.74 -18.36 8.15
C ALA A 167 -6.20 -18.80 8.43
N HIS A 168 -6.99 -18.98 7.38
CA HIS A 168 -8.37 -19.49 7.51
C HIS A 168 -8.41 -20.92 8.06
N TYR A 169 -7.48 -21.78 7.63
CA TYR A 169 -7.34 -23.12 8.22
C TYR A 169 -7.02 -23.04 9.72
N LEU A 170 -6.03 -22.21 10.11
CA LEU A 170 -5.67 -22.03 11.52
C LEU A 170 -6.87 -21.50 12.35
N SER A 171 -7.59 -20.51 11.84
CA SER A 171 -8.79 -19.98 12.49
C SER A 171 -9.83 -21.08 12.73
N ALA A 172 -10.07 -21.93 11.73
CA ALA A 172 -11.01 -23.04 11.85
C ALA A 172 -10.56 -24.11 12.86
N GLU A 173 -9.27 -24.41 12.93
CA GLU A 173 -8.71 -25.36 13.90
C GLU A 173 -8.74 -24.81 15.32
N LEU A 174 -8.43 -23.52 15.51
CA LEU A 174 -8.50 -22.85 16.81
C LEU A 174 -9.93 -22.82 17.36
N ALA A 175 -10.93 -22.61 16.51
CA ALA A 175 -12.33 -22.64 16.91
C ALA A 175 -12.74 -24.00 17.51
N LYS A 176 -12.18 -25.12 17.04
CA LYS A 176 -12.45 -26.46 17.59
C LYS A 176 -11.94 -26.67 19.03
N VAL A 177 -10.96 -25.86 19.44
CA VAL A 177 -10.37 -25.92 20.79
C VAL A 177 -10.74 -24.72 21.66
N GLY A 178 -11.79 -23.97 21.28
CA GLY A 178 -12.40 -22.94 22.11
C GLY A 178 -11.99 -21.50 21.82
N TYR A 179 -11.07 -21.28 20.87
CA TYR A 179 -10.68 -19.92 20.46
C TYR A 179 -11.57 -19.45 19.30
N GLN A 180 -12.47 -18.52 19.58
CA GLN A 180 -13.36 -17.95 18.56
C GLN A 180 -12.72 -16.72 17.91
N THR A 181 -12.93 -16.55 16.60
CA THR A 181 -12.51 -15.33 15.90
C THR A 181 -13.47 -14.18 16.18
N GLU A 182 -12.92 -13.00 16.49
CA GLU A 182 -13.70 -11.75 16.61
C GLU A 182 -13.94 -11.05 15.25
N ASN A 183 -13.30 -11.51 14.19
CA ASN A 183 -13.45 -10.92 12.87
C ASN A 183 -14.91 -11.04 12.40
N LYS A 184 -15.55 -9.91 12.13
CA LYS A 184 -16.96 -9.83 11.70
C LYS A 184 -17.15 -9.97 10.20
N GLY A 185 -16.09 -10.12 9.43
CA GLY A 185 -16.09 -10.19 7.97
C GLY A 185 -14.94 -11.02 7.44
N GLU A 186 -14.72 -10.93 6.15
CA GLU A 186 -13.57 -11.56 5.50
C GLU A 186 -12.26 -10.98 6.02
N PHE A 187 -11.24 -11.83 6.14
CA PHE A 187 -9.89 -11.42 6.53
C PHE A 187 -8.83 -12.02 5.59
N PHE A 188 -7.66 -11.40 5.53
CA PHE A 188 -6.61 -11.86 4.64
C PHE A 188 -5.75 -12.96 5.31
N HIS A 189 -4.83 -12.60 6.20
CA HIS A 189 -3.91 -13.56 6.82
C HIS A 189 -3.66 -13.29 8.31
N GLU A 190 -4.33 -12.30 8.85
CA GLU A 190 -4.34 -11.95 10.26
C GLU A 190 -5.78 -11.98 10.77
N PHE A 191 -5.97 -12.41 11.98
CA PHE A 191 -7.27 -12.43 12.66
C PHE A 191 -7.08 -12.36 14.17
N VAL A 192 -8.11 -11.90 14.85
CA VAL A 192 -8.13 -11.80 16.30
C VAL A 192 -8.96 -12.95 16.87
N THR A 193 -8.47 -13.59 17.92
CA THR A 193 -9.22 -14.57 18.69
C THR A 193 -9.47 -14.07 20.10
N VAL A 194 -10.61 -14.44 20.65
CA VAL A 194 -10.91 -14.31 22.07
C VAL A 194 -10.97 -15.68 22.72
N SER A 195 -10.59 -15.72 23.98
CA SER A 195 -10.62 -16.90 24.80
C SER A 195 -11.05 -16.49 26.21
N ASP A 196 -11.88 -17.32 26.84
CA ASP A 196 -12.30 -17.15 28.23
C ASP A 196 -11.25 -17.69 29.24
N VAL A 197 -10.01 -17.92 28.79
CA VAL A 197 -8.90 -18.48 29.58
C VAL A 197 -8.01 -17.38 30.10
#